data_897112db9f776d3dd6e7d28ff66133a3
#
_entry.id   897112db9f776d3dd6e7d28ff66133a3
#
_cell.length_a   1.000
_cell.length_b   1.000
_cell.length_c   1.000
_cell.angle_alpha   90.00
_cell.angle_beta   90.00
_cell.angle_gamma   90.00
#
_symmetry.space_group_name_H-M   'P 1'
#
loop_
_entity.id
_entity.type
_entity.pdbx_description
1 polymer ?
#
loop_
_entity_poly.entity_id
_entity_poly.type
_entity_poly.pdbx_seq_one_letter_code
_entity_poly.pdbx_strand_id
1 'polypeptide(L)'
;MKCIVFGLGNFGLALSQRLTKRGNEVLGVDSDISKINLYKDSITNTVALDVKNEQALQTLPLTEVDVVFVVFGKDFGTSLFVIALLKQFGVKRIVARAISPVHKVILKSMGITETINPEWEYADFFATKVELGTTIDSYVVDDDHLIIEWEIPPRFIGRKLGDAKFEEEFGLKLIALKRYDAKIDKSLVINNPSDDTVFIEKDVFVLFGHPKSFRKLGIQIA
;
A
#
# COMPACT_ATOMS: atom_id res chain seq x y z
N MET A 1 -14.69 10.83 4.07
CA MET A 1 -14.18 10.35 5.36
C MET A 1 -13.40 11.48 6.02
N LYS A 2 -13.58 11.65 7.35
CA LYS A 2 -12.81 12.60 8.17
C LYS A 2 -11.74 11.84 8.95
N CYS A 3 -10.51 12.33 8.96
CA CYS A 3 -9.44 11.67 9.68
C CYS A 3 -8.42 12.63 10.29
N ILE A 4 -7.76 12.18 11.34
CA ILE A 4 -6.63 12.88 11.96
C ILE A 4 -5.38 12.04 11.76
N VAL A 5 -4.27 12.68 11.39
CA VAL A 5 -2.96 12.04 11.23
C VAL A 5 -1.97 12.68 12.20
N PHE A 6 -1.58 11.94 13.23
CA PHE A 6 -0.54 12.34 14.18
C PHE A 6 0.84 11.95 13.70
N GLY A 7 1.68 12.95 13.46
CA GLY A 7 3.05 12.82 12.96
C GLY A 7 3.16 13.04 11.45
N LEU A 8 3.59 14.24 11.05
CA LEU A 8 3.85 14.60 9.65
C LEU A 8 5.31 14.35 9.25
N GLY A 9 5.83 13.17 9.61
CA GLY A 9 7.06 12.63 9.02
C GLY A 9 6.82 12.16 7.58
N ASN A 10 7.82 11.52 6.95
CA ASN A 10 7.74 11.09 5.55
C ASN A 10 6.47 10.28 5.25
N PHE A 11 6.14 9.30 6.08
CA PHE A 11 4.96 8.47 5.87
C PHE A 11 3.66 9.23 6.16
N GLY A 12 3.56 9.91 7.31
CA GLY A 12 2.33 10.62 7.70
C GLY A 12 1.98 11.75 6.76
N LEU A 13 2.98 12.49 6.27
CA LEU A 13 2.81 13.49 5.21
C LEU A 13 2.28 12.86 3.93
N ALA A 14 2.94 11.82 3.42
CA ALA A 14 2.52 11.15 2.19
C ALA A 14 1.09 10.58 2.30
N LEU A 15 0.75 9.99 3.45
CA LEU A 15 -0.60 9.49 3.74
C LEU A 15 -1.63 10.63 3.72
N SER A 16 -1.35 11.72 4.45
CA SER A 16 -2.25 12.89 4.54
C SER A 16 -2.53 13.50 3.17
N GLN A 17 -1.49 13.73 2.36
CA GLN A 17 -1.61 14.27 1.01
C GLN A 17 -2.42 13.36 0.09
N ARG A 18 -2.18 12.03 0.14
CA ARG A 18 -2.91 11.06 -0.68
C ARG A 18 -4.39 10.96 -0.29
N LEU A 19 -4.69 10.99 1.01
CA LEU A 19 -6.07 11.01 1.51
C LEU A 19 -6.80 12.29 1.09
N THR A 20 -6.16 13.47 1.24
CA THR A 20 -6.69 14.75 0.80
C THR A 20 -6.98 14.75 -0.71
N LYS A 21 -6.03 14.28 -1.52
CA LYS A 21 -6.20 14.18 -2.99
C LYS A 21 -7.37 13.24 -3.39
N ARG A 22 -7.71 12.28 -2.55
CA ARG A 22 -8.86 11.38 -2.75
C ARG A 22 -10.18 11.94 -2.21
N GLY A 23 -10.21 13.22 -1.83
CA GLY A 23 -11.41 13.91 -1.36
C GLY A 23 -11.76 13.66 0.11
N ASN A 24 -10.82 13.18 0.93
CA ASN A 24 -11.05 13.04 2.36
C ASN A 24 -10.67 14.34 3.09
N GLU A 25 -11.37 14.61 4.19
CA GLU A 25 -11.07 15.71 5.10
C GLU A 25 -10.00 15.25 6.09
N VAL A 26 -8.80 15.82 5.98
CA VAL A 26 -7.62 15.39 6.76
C VAL A 26 -7.17 16.52 7.67
N LEU A 27 -7.03 16.24 8.97
CA LEU A 27 -6.33 17.09 9.92
C LEU A 27 -4.94 16.50 10.20
N GLY A 28 -3.91 17.11 9.69
CA GLY A 28 -2.51 16.76 9.96
C GLY A 28 -2.01 17.44 11.24
N VAL A 29 -1.44 16.67 12.16
CA VAL A 29 -0.96 17.14 13.47
C VAL A 29 0.53 16.82 13.63
N ASP A 30 1.36 17.82 13.90
CA ASP A 30 2.79 17.66 14.24
C ASP A 30 3.18 18.75 15.24
N SER A 31 4.18 18.51 16.07
CA SER A 31 4.71 19.55 16.98
C SER A 31 5.59 20.58 16.29
N ASP A 32 6.09 20.28 15.09
CA ASP A 32 6.97 21.14 14.33
C ASP A 32 6.18 22.14 13.48
N ILE A 33 6.15 23.38 13.93
CA ILE A 33 5.47 24.49 13.25
C ILE A 33 6.00 24.71 11.83
N SER A 34 7.27 24.41 11.56
CA SER A 34 7.86 24.59 10.24
C SER A 34 7.24 23.62 9.23
N LYS A 35 6.98 22.38 9.64
CA LYS A 35 6.26 21.39 8.81
C LYS A 35 4.81 21.81 8.58
N ILE A 36 4.14 22.29 9.62
CA ILE A 36 2.75 22.78 9.52
C ILE A 36 2.65 23.87 8.47
N ASN A 37 3.52 24.87 8.54
CA ASN A 37 3.55 25.96 7.58
C ASN A 37 3.89 25.50 6.15
N LEU A 38 4.77 24.50 6.03
CA LEU A 38 5.19 23.98 4.73
C LEU A 38 4.07 23.16 4.04
N TYR A 39 3.24 22.46 4.80
CA TYR A 39 2.29 21.49 4.24
C TYR A 39 0.82 21.92 4.28
N LYS A 40 0.52 23.10 4.85
CA LYS A 40 -0.86 23.62 5.00
C LYS A 40 -1.67 23.67 3.69
N ASP A 41 -1.02 23.87 2.55
CA ASP A 41 -1.68 23.99 1.24
C ASP A 41 -1.86 22.60 0.55
N SER A 42 -1.25 21.55 1.10
CA SER A 42 -1.29 20.18 0.53
C SER A 42 -2.10 19.18 1.34
N ILE A 43 -2.58 19.59 2.51
CA ILE A 43 -3.44 18.83 3.42
C ILE A 43 -4.65 19.70 3.74
N THR A 44 -5.84 19.08 3.94
CA THR A 44 -7.08 19.85 4.16
C THR A 44 -6.95 20.86 5.30
N ASN A 45 -6.44 20.40 6.44
CA ASN A 45 -6.13 21.23 7.61
C ASN A 45 -4.85 20.73 8.28
N THR A 46 -4.11 21.64 8.91
CA THR A 46 -2.93 21.27 9.70
C THR A 46 -2.90 22.07 11.02
N VAL A 47 -2.40 21.46 12.07
CA VAL A 47 -2.25 22.13 13.38
C VAL A 47 -0.92 21.75 14.03
N ALA A 48 -0.22 22.77 14.57
CA ALA A 48 0.93 22.55 15.43
C ALA A 48 0.47 22.25 16.85
N LEU A 49 0.79 21.05 17.35
CA LEU A 49 0.35 20.62 18.67
C LEU A 49 1.35 19.62 19.26
N ASP A 50 1.75 19.85 20.52
CA ASP A 50 2.47 18.86 21.27
C ASP A 50 1.49 17.79 21.79
N VAL A 51 1.56 16.60 21.22
CA VAL A 51 0.70 15.47 21.55
C VAL A 51 0.90 14.93 22.98
N LYS A 52 1.96 15.36 23.67
CA LYS A 52 2.20 15.04 25.10
C LYS A 52 1.38 15.94 26.03
N ASN A 53 0.81 17.02 25.50
CA ASN A 53 -0.09 17.88 26.25
C ASN A 53 -1.54 17.36 26.10
N GLU A 54 -2.04 16.72 27.14
CA GLU A 54 -3.38 16.13 27.18
C GLU A 54 -4.48 17.17 26.92
N GLN A 55 -4.36 18.37 27.53
CA GLN A 55 -5.34 19.43 27.34
C GLN A 55 -5.39 19.92 25.88
N ALA A 56 -4.22 19.99 25.23
CA ALA A 56 -4.16 20.36 23.83
C ALA A 56 -4.80 19.26 22.93
N LEU A 57 -4.58 17.98 23.23
CA LEU A 57 -5.23 16.89 22.49
C LEU A 57 -6.76 16.95 22.60
N GLN A 58 -7.31 17.32 23.74
CA GLN A 58 -8.76 17.42 23.96
C GLN A 58 -9.41 18.53 23.12
N THR A 59 -8.65 19.49 22.59
CA THR A 59 -9.19 20.52 21.68
C THR A 59 -9.48 20.02 20.29
N LEU A 60 -8.96 18.84 19.94
CA LEU A 60 -9.17 18.25 18.62
C LEU A 60 -10.52 17.51 18.55
N PRO A 61 -11.15 17.43 17.36
CA PRO A 61 -12.43 16.75 17.16
C PRO A 61 -12.29 15.21 17.15
N LEU A 62 -11.71 14.63 18.20
CA LEU A 62 -11.28 13.22 18.25
C LEU A 62 -12.42 12.21 18.10
N THR A 63 -13.64 12.56 18.54
CA THR A 63 -14.82 11.68 18.46
C THR A 63 -15.67 11.92 17.22
N GLU A 64 -15.36 12.95 16.44
CA GLU A 64 -16.11 13.36 15.25
C GLU A 64 -15.49 12.85 13.95
N VAL A 65 -14.36 12.14 14.05
CA VAL A 65 -13.63 11.59 12.90
C VAL A 65 -13.86 10.09 12.74
N ASP A 66 -13.77 9.62 11.50
CA ASP A 66 -13.94 8.21 11.17
C ASP A 66 -12.75 7.35 11.62
N VAL A 67 -11.53 7.93 11.57
CA VAL A 67 -10.29 7.24 11.92
C VAL A 67 -9.19 8.19 12.37
N VAL A 68 -8.40 7.75 13.31
CA VAL A 68 -7.19 8.44 13.77
C VAL A 68 -5.96 7.60 13.45
N PHE A 69 -4.99 8.19 12.76
CA PHE A 69 -3.70 7.57 12.43
C PHE A 69 -2.62 8.07 13.39
N VAL A 70 -1.94 7.16 14.09
CA VAL A 70 -0.78 7.46 14.94
C VAL A 70 0.46 6.88 14.26
N VAL A 71 1.23 7.77 13.56
CA VAL A 71 2.26 7.32 12.62
C VAL A 71 3.66 7.86 12.93
N PHE A 72 3.97 8.01 14.22
CA PHE A 72 5.32 8.40 14.67
C PHE A 72 6.35 7.35 14.26
N GLY A 73 7.48 7.80 13.67
CA GLY A 73 8.51 6.91 13.15
C GLY A 73 9.65 6.59 14.12
N LYS A 74 9.84 7.38 15.16
CA LYS A 74 11.04 7.27 16.03
C LYS A 74 10.72 7.26 17.53
N ASP A 75 9.57 7.75 17.93
CA ASP A 75 9.23 7.88 19.37
C ASP A 75 8.17 6.84 19.75
N PHE A 76 8.67 5.68 20.16
CA PHE A 76 7.89 4.56 20.67
C PHE A 76 7.02 4.97 21.89
N GLY A 77 7.63 5.67 22.85
CA GLY A 77 6.94 6.08 24.07
C GLY A 77 5.79 7.04 23.79
N THR A 78 6.02 8.05 22.95
CA THR A 78 4.98 8.99 22.54
C THR A 78 3.86 8.29 21.76
N SER A 79 4.18 7.31 20.93
CA SER A 79 3.14 6.52 20.23
C SER A 79 2.20 5.84 21.22
N LEU A 80 2.71 5.13 22.19
CA LEU A 80 1.91 4.42 23.20
C LEU A 80 1.13 5.39 24.08
N PHE A 81 1.77 6.48 24.51
CA PHE A 81 1.13 7.50 25.35
C PHE A 81 -0.08 8.12 24.65
N VAL A 82 0.09 8.57 23.40
CA VAL A 82 -0.99 9.17 22.61
C VAL A 82 -2.12 8.17 22.37
N ILE A 83 -1.80 6.90 22.04
CA ILE A 83 -2.81 5.86 21.84
C ILE A 83 -3.61 5.61 23.13
N ALA A 84 -2.96 5.60 24.29
CA ALA A 84 -3.66 5.45 25.56
C ALA A 84 -4.66 6.60 25.81
N LEU A 85 -4.25 7.85 25.57
CA LEU A 85 -5.13 9.01 25.67
C LEU A 85 -6.28 8.98 24.66
N LEU A 86 -6.01 8.64 23.40
CA LEU A 86 -7.05 8.53 22.37
C LEU A 86 -8.12 7.49 22.76
N LYS A 87 -7.71 6.38 23.35
CA LYS A 87 -8.66 5.38 23.89
C LYS A 87 -9.47 5.93 25.06
N GLN A 88 -8.82 6.63 25.97
CA GLN A 88 -9.49 7.29 27.10
C GLN A 88 -10.52 8.32 26.62
N PHE A 89 -10.22 9.05 25.55
CA PHE A 89 -11.14 10.03 24.93
C PHE A 89 -12.21 9.39 24.06
N GLY A 90 -12.27 8.06 23.96
CA GLY A 90 -13.32 7.34 23.26
C GLY A 90 -13.18 7.31 21.73
N VAL A 91 -11.97 7.48 21.20
CA VAL A 91 -11.71 7.32 19.76
C VAL A 91 -12.03 5.89 19.34
N LYS A 92 -12.92 5.74 18.35
CA LYS A 92 -13.47 4.42 17.96
C LYS A 92 -12.51 3.61 17.10
N ARG A 93 -11.78 4.27 16.20
CA ARG A 93 -10.90 3.59 15.26
C ARG A 93 -9.52 4.26 15.25
N ILE A 94 -8.52 3.50 15.63
CA ILE A 94 -7.12 3.93 15.66
C ILE A 94 -6.29 2.99 14.80
N VAL A 95 -5.57 3.55 13.84
CA VAL A 95 -4.56 2.85 13.05
C VAL A 95 -3.20 3.30 13.52
N ALA A 96 -2.35 2.38 13.97
CA ALA A 96 -1.05 2.70 14.53
C ALA A 96 0.11 2.17 13.70
N ARG A 97 1.18 2.97 13.57
CA ARG A 97 2.43 2.50 12.97
C ARG A 97 3.22 1.68 13.98
N ALA A 98 3.43 0.40 13.67
CA ALA A 98 4.30 -0.48 14.43
C ALA A 98 5.74 -0.34 13.91
N ILE A 99 6.66 0.16 14.73
CA ILE A 99 8.08 0.38 14.35
C ILE A 99 8.99 -0.81 14.69
N SER A 100 8.46 -1.82 15.35
CA SER A 100 9.16 -3.07 15.66
C SER A 100 8.17 -4.19 16.00
N PRO A 101 8.59 -5.47 15.95
CA PRO A 101 7.75 -6.59 16.37
C PRO A 101 7.24 -6.45 17.81
N VAL A 102 8.09 -6.02 18.72
CA VAL A 102 7.69 -5.78 20.13
C VAL A 102 6.65 -4.67 20.24
N HIS A 103 6.82 -3.57 19.49
CA HIS A 103 5.83 -2.50 19.44
C HIS A 103 4.47 -3.02 18.96
N LYS A 104 4.46 -3.85 17.91
CA LYS A 104 3.22 -4.47 17.40
C LYS A 104 2.51 -5.31 18.48
N VAL A 105 3.27 -6.08 19.27
CA VAL A 105 2.70 -6.88 20.37
C VAL A 105 2.08 -5.98 21.44
N ILE A 106 2.74 -4.89 21.82
CA ILE A 106 2.21 -3.95 22.81
C ILE A 106 0.95 -3.25 22.28
N LEU A 107 0.97 -2.77 21.04
CA LEU A 107 -0.20 -2.16 20.41
C LEU A 107 -1.39 -3.13 20.42
N LYS A 108 -1.16 -4.40 20.09
CA LYS A 108 -2.19 -5.43 20.14
C LYS A 108 -2.73 -5.65 21.55
N SER A 109 -1.86 -5.68 22.57
CA SER A 109 -2.28 -5.79 23.99
C SER A 109 -3.09 -4.59 24.47
N MET A 110 -2.86 -3.40 23.88
CA MET A 110 -3.68 -2.20 24.08
C MET A 110 -5.01 -2.24 23.30
N GLY A 111 -5.30 -3.31 22.56
CA GLY A 111 -6.52 -3.45 21.77
C GLY A 111 -6.49 -2.70 20.42
N ILE A 112 -5.31 -2.36 19.89
CA ILE A 112 -5.14 -1.82 18.55
C ILE A 112 -5.00 -3.00 17.60
N THR A 113 -6.01 -3.21 16.77
CA THR A 113 -6.06 -4.30 15.79
C THR A 113 -5.52 -3.90 14.42
N GLU A 114 -5.59 -2.61 14.09
CA GLU A 114 -5.11 -2.08 12.82
C GLU A 114 -3.70 -1.49 13.00
N THR A 115 -2.70 -2.21 12.55
CA THR A 115 -1.30 -1.75 12.58
C THR A 115 -0.71 -1.77 11.18
N ILE A 116 0.15 -0.79 10.89
CA ILE A 116 0.90 -0.68 9.63
C ILE A 116 2.40 -0.64 9.94
N ASN A 117 3.19 -1.24 9.05
CA ASN A 117 4.66 -1.11 9.05
C ASN A 117 5.13 -0.89 7.61
N PRO A 118 5.09 0.37 7.14
CA PRO A 118 5.37 0.69 5.73
C PRO A 118 6.75 0.26 5.25
N GLU A 119 7.74 0.27 6.13
CA GLU A 119 9.10 -0.12 5.79
C GLU A 119 9.20 -1.62 5.50
N TRP A 120 8.60 -2.45 6.34
CA TRP A 120 8.66 -3.91 6.17
C TRP A 120 7.79 -4.36 5.00
N GLU A 121 6.55 -3.82 4.92
CA GLU A 121 5.63 -4.13 3.83
C GLU A 121 6.23 -3.78 2.46
N TYR A 122 6.89 -2.60 2.37
CA TYR A 122 7.53 -2.19 1.14
C TYR A 122 8.85 -2.95 0.86
N ALA A 123 9.59 -3.31 1.91
CA ALA A 123 10.81 -4.10 1.76
C ALA A 123 10.50 -5.51 1.22
N ASP A 124 9.48 -6.18 1.75
CA ASP A 124 9.03 -7.49 1.25
C ASP A 124 8.59 -7.39 -0.22
N PHE A 125 7.77 -6.38 -0.53
CA PHE A 125 7.36 -6.11 -1.91
C PHE A 125 8.57 -5.90 -2.83
N PHE A 126 9.53 -5.07 -2.42
CA PHE A 126 10.69 -4.74 -3.25
C PHE A 126 11.68 -5.90 -3.36
N ALA A 127 11.87 -6.68 -2.29
CA ALA A 127 12.68 -7.90 -2.32
C ALA A 127 12.14 -8.89 -3.34
N THR A 128 10.84 -9.17 -3.28
CA THR A 128 10.15 -10.02 -4.27
C THR A 128 10.36 -9.48 -5.69
N LYS A 129 10.25 -8.19 -5.90
CA LYS A 129 10.45 -7.56 -7.22
C LYS A 129 11.89 -7.73 -7.73
N VAL A 130 12.88 -7.60 -6.86
CA VAL A 130 14.30 -7.80 -7.22
C VAL A 130 14.59 -9.26 -7.56
N GLU A 131 14.02 -10.20 -6.80
CA GLU A 131 14.18 -11.64 -7.03
C GLU A 131 13.51 -12.11 -8.32
N LEU A 132 12.37 -11.55 -8.65
CA LEU A 132 11.58 -11.93 -9.83
C LEU A 132 12.12 -11.37 -11.17
N GLY A 133 13.15 -10.52 -11.14
CA GLY A 133 13.90 -10.02 -12.29
C GLY A 133 13.04 -9.29 -13.35
N THR A 134 12.42 -10.03 -14.26
CA THR A 134 11.55 -9.50 -15.33
C THR A 134 10.11 -9.23 -14.87
N THR A 135 9.80 -9.49 -13.61
CA THR A 135 8.47 -9.22 -13.06
C THR A 135 8.34 -7.72 -12.75
N ILE A 136 7.30 -7.12 -13.31
CA ILE A 136 7.04 -5.69 -13.13
C ILE A 136 6.44 -5.45 -11.75
N ASP A 137 5.49 -6.33 -11.34
CA ASP A 137 4.79 -6.23 -10.07
C ASP A 137 4.24 -7.59 -9.62
N SER A 138 4.01 -7.76 -8.31
CA SER A 138 3.41 -8.96 -7.76
C SER A 138 2.49 -8.63 -6.58
N TYR A 139 1.43 -9.42 -6.44
CA TYR A 139 0.48 -9.32 -5.34
C TYR A 139 0.22 -10.70 -4.74
N VAL A 140 0.48 -10.85 -3.45
CA VAL A 140 0.18 -12.06 -2.68
C VAL A 140 -1.31 -12.06 -2.35
N VAL A 141 -2.06 -13.05 -2.85
CA VAL A 141 -3.49 -13.22 -2.56
C VAL A 141 -3.67 -13.98 -1.24
N ASP A 142 -2.96 -15.11 -1.11
CA ASP A 142 -2.86 -15.94 0.09
C ASP A 142 -1.54 -16.73 0.06
N ASP A 143 -1.38 -17.71 0.99
CA ASP A 143 -0.16 -18.51 1.12
C ASP A 143 0.10 -19.39 -0.13
N ASP A 144 -0.92 -19.67 -0.94
CA ASP A 144 -0.87 -20.56 -2.09
C ASP A 144 -1.08 -19.86 -3.43
N HIS A 145 -1.41 -18.56 -3.45
CA HIS A 145 -1.77 -17.85 -4.68
C HIS A 145 -1.15 -16.47 -4.80
N LEU A 146 -0.64 -16.19 -6.00
CA LEU A 146 -0.07 -14.91 -6.41
C LEU A 146 -0.75 -14.37 -7.66
N ILE A 147 -0.77 -13.06 -7.79
CA ILE A 147 -0.96 -12.37 -9.08
C ILE A 147 0.39 -11.74 -9.43
N ILE A 148 0.86 -11.98 -10.65
CA ILE A 148 2.14 -11.44 -11.14
C ILE A 148 1.90 -10.66 -12.44
N GLU A 149 2.50 -9.47 -12.52
CA GLU A 149 2.68 -8.73 -13.76
C GLU A 149 4.04 -9.07 -14.35
N TRP A 150 4.03 -9.70 -15.50
CA TRP A 150 5.24 -10.20 -16.15
C TRP A 150 5.36 -9.67 -17.57
N GLU A 151 6.46 -9.00 -17.88
CA GLU A 151 6.74 -8.56 -19.23
C GLU A 151 6.88 -9.76 -20.15
N ILE A 152 6.24 -9.68 -21.32
CA ILE A 152 6.20 -10.79 -22.26
C ILE A 152 7.61 -11.20 -22.69
N PRO A 153 8.01 -12.45 -22.48
CA PRO A 153 9.29 -12.93 -22.99
C PRO A 153 9.24 -13.12 -24.52
N PRO A 154 10.38 -12.98 -25.20
CA PRO A 154 10.45 -13.06 -26.67
C PRO A 154 9.78 -14.28 -27.29
N ARG A 155 9.77 -15.42 -26.59
CA ARG A 155 9.16 -16.68 -27.05
C ARG A 155 7.65 -16.64 -27.25
N PHE A 156 6.95 -15.66 -26.67
CA PHE A 156 5.51 -15.48 -26.82
C PHE A 156 5.13 -14.40 -27.85
N ILE A 157 6.07 -13.57 -28.26
CA ILE A 157 5.80 -12.50 -29.23
C ILE A 157 5.34 -13.11 -30.54
N GLY A 158 4.21 -12.59 -31.09
CA GLY A 158 3.57 -13.07 -32.31
C GLY A 158 2.69 -14.32 -32.13
N ARG A 159 2.66 -14.95 -30.96
CA ARG A 159 1.75 -16.08 -30.68
C ARG A 159 0.37 -15.57 -30.29
N LYS A 160 -0.67 -16.38 -30.53
CA LYS A 160 -2.02 -16.14 -30.01
C LYS A 160 -2.13 -16.65 -28.56
N LEU A 161 -3.05 -16.05 -27.80
CA LEU A 161 -3.32 -16.48 -26.42
C LEU A 161 -3.72 -17.97 -26.36
N GLY A 162 -4.62 -18.42 -27.25
CA GLY A 162 -5.06 -19.83 -27.29
C GLY A 162 -3.91 -20.83 -27.52
N ASP A 163 -2.85 -20.41 -28.22
CA ASP A 163 -1.67 -21.24 -28.46
C ASP A 163 -0.70 -21.26 -27.27
N ALA A 164 -0.83 -20.31 -26.34
CA ALA A 164 0.05 -20.20 -25.18
C ALA A 164 -0.30 -21.19 -24.06
N LYS A 165 -1.55 -21.70 -24.03
CA LYS A 165 -2.04 -22.75 -23.12
C LYS A 165 -1.64 -22.58 -21.65
N PHE A 166 -1.78 -21.35 -21.13
CA PHE A 166 -1.32 -21.02 -19.78
C PHE A 166 -1.95 -21.91 -18.69
N GLU A 167 -3.24 -22.21 -18.79
CA GLU A 167 -3.93 -23.05 -17.80
C GLU A 167 -3.53 -24.53 -17.94
N GLU A 168 -3.47 -25.04 -19.16
CA GLU A 168 -3.22 -26.47 -19.45
C GLU A 168 -1.76 -26.87 -19.15
N GLU A 169 -0.80 -26.04 -19.59
CA GLU A 169 0.63 -26.39 -19.48
C GLU A 169 1.24 -25.94 -18.14
N PHE A 170 0.83 -24.77 -17.65
CA PHE A 170 1.46 -24.16 -16.47
C PHE A 170 0.56 -24.11 -15.24
N GLY A 171 -0.76 -24.30 -15.39
CA GLY A 171 -1.72 -24.10 -14.29
C GLY A 171 -1.83 -22.62 -13.87
N LEU A 172 -1.66 -21.71 -14.82
CA LEU A 172 -1.73 -20.27 -14.62
C LEU A 172 -2.89 -19.68 -15.41
N LYS A 173 -3.65 -18.76 -14.80
CA LYS A 173 -4.72 -18.05 -15.47
C LYS A 173 -4.25 -16.68 -15.91
N LEU A 174 -4.37 -16.36 -17.20
CA LEU A 174 -4.20 -15.00 -17.68
C LEU A 174 -5.47 -14.19 -17.35
N ILE A 175 -5.33 -13.23 -16.42
CA ILE A 175 -6.46 -12.38 -15.97
C ILE A 175 -6.64 -11.21 -16.92
N ALA A 176 -5.54 -10.60 -17.33
CA ALA A 176 -5.52 -9.44 -18.19
C ALA A 176 -4.21 -9.32 -18.96
N LEU A 177 -4.24 -8.54 -20.01
CA LEU A 177 -3.07 -8.13 -20.79
C LEU A 177 -2.95 -6.61 -20.69
N LYS A 178 -1.78 -6.10 -20.31
CA LYS A 178 -1.49 -4.66 -20.40
C LYS A 178 -0.70 -4.41 -21.67
N ARG A 179 -1.17 -3.49 -22.49
CA ARG A 179 -0.55 -3.09 -23.76
C ARG A 179 -0.25 -1.61 -23.75
N TYR A 180 1.00 -1.26 -24.03
CA TYR A 180 1.41 0.14 -24.12
C TYR A 180 0.89 0.77 -25.40
N ASP A 181 0.17 1.87 -25.28
CA ASP A 181 -0.27 2.71 -26.39
C ASP A 181 0.58 3.98 -26.48
N ALA A 182 1.45 4.03 -27.45
CA ALA A 182 2.37 5.15 -27.67
C ALA A 182 1.66 6.47 -28.02
N LYS A 183 0.41 6.44 -28.47
CA LYS A 183 -0.33 7.66 -28.85
C LYS A 183 -0.78 8.45 -27.61
N ILE A 184 -1.08 7.75 -26.54
CA ILE A 184 -1.57 8.35 -25.28
C ILE A 184 -0.56 8.24 -24.14
N ASP A 185 0.62 7.67 -24.41
CA ASP A 185 1.69 7.42 -23.43
C ASP A 185 1.20 6.70 -22.16
N LYS A 186 0.38 5.66 -22.37
CA LYS A 186 -0.21 4.87 -21.25
C LYS A 186 -0.35 3.40 -21.63
N SER A 187 -0.30 2.54 -20.60
CA SER A 187 -0.68 1.15 -20.73
C SER A 187 -2.20 1.00 -20.61
N LEU A 188 -2.81 0.39 -21.63
CA LEU A 188 -4.22 0.01 -21.65
C LEU A 188 -4.36 -1.41 -21.12
N VAL A 189 -5.39 -1.65 -20.31
CA VAL A 189 -5.70 -2.99 -19.78
C VAL A 189 -6.75 -3.64 -20.68
N ILE A 190 -6.40 -4.77 -21.29
CA ILE A 190 -7.30 -5.64 -22.03
C ILE A 190 -7.80 -6.71 -21.05
N ASN A 191 -9.02 -6.52 -20.57
CA ASN A 191 -9.66 -7.49 -19.68
C ASN A 191 -10.18 -8.68 -20.49
N ASN A 192 -9.96 -9.90 -20.01
CA ASN A 192 -10.38 -11.13 -20.68
C ASN A 192 -9.99 -11.16 -22.17
N PRO A 193 -8.70 -11.12 -22.51
CA PRO A 193 -8.27 -11.20 -23.89
C PRO A 193 -8.78 -12.51 -24.52
N SER A 194 -9.22 -12.46 -25.78
CA SER A 194 -9.69 -13.64 -26.50
C SER A 194 -8.54 -14.54 -26.95
N ASP A 195 -8.84 -15.79 -27.25
CA ASP A 195 -7.85 -16.77 -27.75
C ASP A 195 -7.14 -16.30 -29.03
N ASP A 196 -7.79 -15.44 -29.82
CA ASP A 196 -7.21 -14.83 -31.03
C ASP A 196 -6.31 -13.63 -30.75
N THR A 197 -6.19 -13.19 -29.49
CA THR A 197 -5.34 -12.06 -29.14
C THR A 197 -3.88 -12.40 -29.41
N VAL A 198 -3.25 -11.66 -30.32
CA VAL A 198 -1.83 -11.82 -30.66
C VAL A 198 -1.00 -10.96 -29.72
N PHE A 199 0.02 -11.57 -29.12
CA PHE A 199 0.95 -10.90 -28.24
C PHE A 199 1.99 -10.09 -29.00
N ILE A 200 2.27 -8.88 -28.54
CA ILE A 200 3.27 -7.99 -29.13
C ILE A 200 4.34 -7.60 -28.10
N GLU A 201 5.45 -7.07 -28.59
CA GLU A 201 6.53 -6.58 -27.76
C GLU A 201 6.03 -5.53 -26.74
N LYS A 202 6.55 -5.58 -25.51
CA LYS A 202 6.15 -4.74 -24.37
C LYS A 202 4.73 -5.00 -23.81
N ASP A 203 4.04 -6.02 -24.29
CA ASP A 203 2.88 -6.51 -23.57
C ASP A 203 3.29 -7.02 -22.18
N VAL A 204 2.40 -6.85 -21.23
CA VAL A 204 2.59 -7.35 -19.85
C VAL A 204 1.44 -8.28 -19.51
N PHE A 205 1.77 -9.50 -19.17
CA PHE A 205 0.82 -10.49 -18.68
C PHE A 205 0.44 -10.20 -17.24
N VAL A 206 -0.83 -10.26 -16.91
CA VAL A 206 -1.32 -10.33 -15.52
C VAL A 206 -1.78 -11.75 -15.28
N LEU A 207 -0.96 -12.53 -14.60
CA LEU A 207 -1.15 -13.96 -14.38
C LEU A 207 -1.51 -14.24 -12.93
N PHE A 208 -2.45 -15.17 -12.71
CA PHE A 208 -2.83 -15.69 -11.40
C PHE A 208 -2.51 -17.16 -11.29
N GLY A 209 -2.01 -17.61 -10.15
CA GLY A 209 -1.81 -19.01 -9.84
C GLY A 209 -0.90 -19.28 -8.66
N HIS A 210 -0.58 -20.58 -8.47
CA HIS A 210 0.27 -21.05 -7.39
C HIS A 210 1.76 -20.71 -7.68
N PRO A 211 2.59 -20.36 -6.68
CA PRO A 211 4.01 -20.07 -6.84
C PRO A 211 4.80 -21.11 -7.69
N LYS A 212 4.54 -22.39 -7.48
CA LYS A 212 5.17 -23.47 -8.26
C LYS A 212 4.85 -23.44 -9.76
N SER A 213 3.68 -22.92 -10.14
CA SER A 213 3.26 -22.79 -11.53
C SER A 213 4.07 -21.72 -12.28
N PHE A 214 4.36 -20.60 -11.62
CA PHE A 214 5.21 -19.57 -12.16
C PHE A 214 6.65 -20.02 -12.41
N ARG A 215 7.19 -20.88 -11.52
CA ARG A 215 8.52 -21.49 -11.74
C ARG A 215 8.59 -22.34 -13.01
N LYS A 216 7.51 -23.06 -13.36
CA LYS A 216 7.42 -23.81 -14.61
C LYS A 216 7.47 -22.91 -15.83
N LEU A 217 6.91 -21.70 -15.70
CA LEU A 217 6.95 -20.70 -16.77
C LEU A 217 8.33 -20.02 -16.88
N GLY A 218 9.26 -20.32 -15.97
CA GLY A 218 10.59 -19.73 -15.93
C GLY A 218 10.68 -18.43 -15.13
N ILE A 219 9.64 -18.12 -14.37
CA ILE A 219 9.65 -17.00 -13.42
C ILE A 219 10.22 -17.55 -12.10
N GLN A 220 11.34 -16.98 -11.66
CA GLN A 220 11.93 -17.36 -10.37
C GLN A 220 11.09 -16.71 -9.25
N ILE A 221 10.56 -17.54 -8.37
CA ILE A 221 9.85 -17.14 -7.15
C ILE A 221 10.58 -17.81 -5.99
N ALA A 222 10.98 -17.02 -5.01
CA ALA A 222 11.67 -17.49 -3.79
C ALA A 222 10.78 -18.44 -2.97
#